data_b783780e53b91a15288fa9f50d370a2b
#
_entry.id   b783780e53b91a15288fa9f50d370a2b
#
_cell.length_a   1.000
_cell.length_b   1.000
_cell.length_c   1.000
_cell.angle_alpha   90.00
_cell.angle_beta   90.00
_cell.angle_gamma   90.00
#
_symmetry.space_group_name_H-M   'P 1'
#
loop_
_entity.id
_entity.type
_entity.pdbx_description
1 polymer ?
#
loop_
_entity_poly.entity_id
_entity_poly.type
_entity_poly.pdbx_seq_one_letter_code
_entity_poly.pdbx_strand_id
1 'polypeptide(L)' 'MAPIPTPSLQPDDAPEPYVGLDAEKAERRARGRGWTTVRRLPPGSIITMEFVVGRLNFEVDDGRVIRCWVG' A
#
# COMPACT_ATOMS: atom_id res chain seq x y z
N MET A 1 -34.82 4.74 7.30
CA MET A 1 -33.76 3.80 7.63
C MET A 1 -32.43 4.45 7.34
N ALA A 2 -31.58 4.52 8.32
CA ALA A 2 -30.26 5.07 8.11
C ALA A 2 -29.46 4.15 7.17
N PRO A 3 -28.77 4.70 6.18
CA PRO A 3 -27.96 3.88 5.31
C PRO A 3 -26.86 3.21 6.13
N ILE A 4 -26.67 1.93 5.89
CA ILE A 4 -25.53 1.22 6.48
C ILE A 4 -24.28 1.82 5.84
N PRO A 5 -23.36 2.36 6.64
CA PRO A 5 -22.14 2.89 6.05
C PRO A 5 -21.41 1.78 5.32
N THR A 6 -21.10 2.02 4.06
CA THR A 6 -20.28 1.10 3.29
C THR A 6 -18.93 1.02 3.98
N PRO A 7 -18.43 -0.17 4.31
CA PRO A 7 -17.10 -0.28 4.88
C PRO A 7 -16.10 0.38 3.95
N SER A 8 -15.21 1.18 4.50
CA SER A 8 -14.15 1.75 3.70
C SER A 8 -13.31 0.61 3.13
N LEU A 9 -13.17 0.56 1.81
CA LEU A 9 -12.31 -0.41 1.14
C LEU A 9 -10.84 -0.04 1.30
N GLN A 10 -10.58 1.16 1.80
CA GLN A 10 -9.23 1.63 2.03
C GLN A 10 -8.99 1.73 3.53
N PRO A 11 -7.96 1.04 4.03
CA PRO A 11 -7.63 1.11 5.46
C PRO A 11 -7.24 2.52 5.88
N ASP A 12 -7.56 2.87 7.11
CA ASP A 12 -7.08 4.08 7.75
C ASP A 12 -5.65 3.83 8.24
N ASP A 13 -4.71 3.88 7.33
CA ASP A 13 -3.33 3.51 7.58
C ASP A 13 -2.41 4.44 6.79
N ALA A 14 -1.33 4.87 7.43
CA ALA A 14 -0.36 5.75 6.79
C ALA A 14 0.69 4.96 6.02
N PRO A 15 1.13 5.44 4.86
CA PRO A 15 2.16 4.74 4.09
C PRO A 15 3.58 4.91 4.63
N GLU A 16 3.86 5.99 5.35
CA GLU A 16 5.22 6.34 5.76
C GLU A 16 5.93 5.27 6.59
N PRO A 17 5.27 4.59 7.55
CA PRO A 17 5.96 3.59 8.38
C PRO A 17 6.49 2.37 7.62
N TYR A 18 6.04 2.16 6.39
CA TYR A 18 6.50 1.03 5.59
C TYR A 18 7.87 1.28 4.96
N VAL A 19 8.26 2.54 4.82
CA VAL A 19 9.56 2.89 4.23
C VAL A 19 10.68 2.43 5.15
N GLY A 20 11.66 1.74 4.58
CA GLY A 20 12.78 1.18 5.31
C GLY A 20 12.58 -0.25 5.77
N LEU A 21 11.36 -0.79 5.67
CA LEU A 21 11.10 -2.17 6.03
C LEU A 21 11.53 -3.12 4.91
N ASP A 22 11.86 -4.36 5.28
CA ASP A 22 11.96 -5.45 4.35
C ASP A 22 10.64 -5.57 3.58
N ALA A 23 10.71 -5.72 2.25
CA ALA A 23 9.53 -5.69 1.39
C ALA A 23 8.53 -6.79 1.74
N GLU A 24 9.00 -7.99 2.07
CA GLU A 24 8.12 -9.09 2.45
C GLU A 24 7.42 -8.81 3.77
N LYS A 25 8.16 -8.30 4.75
CA LYS A 25 7.59 -7.93 6.04
C LYS A 25 6.59 -6.79 5.88
N ALA A 26 6.91 -5.80 5.05
CA ALA A 26 6.01 -4.68 4.76
C ALA A 26 4.71 -5.17 4.13
N GLU A 27 4.78 -6.10 3.18
CA GLU A 27 3.58 -6.65 2.55
C GLU A 27 2.71 -7.40 3.55
N ARG A 28 3.30 -8.21 4.40
CA ARG A 28 2.57 -8.94 5.44
C ARG A 28 1.85 -7.97 6.38
N ARG A 29 2.54 -6.91 6.78
CA ARG A 29 1.97 -5.89 7.65
C ARG A 29 0.80 -5.17 6.96
N ALA A 30 0.97 -4.81 5.70
CA ALA A 30 -0.06 -4.15 4.93
C ALA A 30 -1.32 -5.02 4.83
N ARG A 31 -1.16 -6.29 4.50
CA ARG A 31 -2.29 -7.21 4.41
C ARG A 31 -2.97 -7.39 5.76
N GLY A 32 -2.21 -7.44 6.84
CA GLY A 32 -2.77 -7.51 8.19
C GLY A 32 -3.53 -6.25 8.60
N ARG A 33 -3.26 -5.13 7.95
CA ARG A 33 -3.96 -3.88 8.21
C ARG A 33 -5.16 -3.64 7.29
N GLY A 34 -5.43 -4.56 6.39
CA GLY A 34 -6.62 -4.51 5.56
C GLY A 34 -6.41 -4.05 4.12
N TRP A 35 -5.17 -3.82 3.70
CA TRP A 35 -4.90 -3.51 2.30
C TRP A 35 -5.21 -4.73 1.45
N THR A 36 -6.05 -4.56 0.44
CA THR A 36 -6.50 -5.67 -0.41
C THR A 36 -5.49 -6.01 -1.48
N THR A 37 -4.71 -5.02 -1.90
CA THR A 37 -3.70 -5.19 -2.95
C THR A 37 -2.41 -4.51 -2.52
N VAL A 38 -1.31 -5.19 -2.67
CA VAL A 38 0.03 -4.63 -2.48
C VAL A 38 0.77 -4.78 -3.79
N ARG A 39 1.23 -3.66 -4.35
CA ARG A 39 1.99 -3.65 -5.58
C ARG A 39 3.44 -3.31 -5.28
N ARG A 40 4.35 -4.18 -5.69
CA ARG A 40 5.79 -3.92 -5.59
C ARG A 40 6.30 -3.47 -6.94
N LEU A 41 7.07 -2.40 -6.96
CA LEU A 41 7.64 -1.81 -8.16
C LEU A 41 9.15 -1.70 -8.01
N PRO A 42 9.90 -1.88 -9.10
CA PRO A 42 11.35 -1.65 -9.05
C PRO A 42 11.67 -0.16 -8.90
N PRO A 43 12.89 0.17 -8.46
CA PRO A 43 13.29 1.57 -8.31
C PRO A 43 13.16 2.33 -9.62
N GLY A 44 12.72 3.56 -9.55
CA GLY A 44 12.59 4.43 -10.71
C GLY A 44 11.41 4.10 -11.62
N SER A 45 10.46 3.28 -11.14
CA SER A 45 9.26 2.97 -11.92
C SER A 45 8.44 4.20 -12.23
N ILE A 46 7.91 4.24 -13.44
CA ILE A 46 6.98 5.30 -13.83
C ILE A 46 5.65 5.05 -13.13
N ILE A 47 5.21 6.03 -12.35
CA ILE A 47 3.94 5.96 -11.65
C ILE A 47 2.87 6.49 -12.58
N THR A 48 1.90 5.64 -12.92
CA THR A 48 0.74 6.07 -13.70
C THR A 48 -0.25 6.80 -12.80
N MET A 49 -1.07 7.65 -13.40
CA MET A 49 -2.07 8.43 -12.68
C MET A 49 -3.30 7.61 -12.28
N GLU A 50 -3.23 6.32 -12.39
CA GLU A 50 -4.32 5.42 -12.02
C GLU A 50 -4.37 5.25 -10.52
N PHE A 51 -5.52 5.58 -9.94
CA PHE A 51 -5.76 5.36 -8.51
C PHE A 51 -6.62 4.11 -8.33
N VAL A 52 -6.17 3.19 -7.48
CA VAL A 52 -6.91 1.98 -7.14
C VAL A 52 -7.18 1.97 -5.64
N VAL A 53 -8.45 1.97 -5.26
CA VAL A 53 -8.85 1.92 -3.85
C VAL A 53 -8.38 0.63 -3.21
N GLY A 54 -7.84 0.71 -2.01
CA GLY A 54 -7.36 -0.46 -1.27
C GLY A 54 -6.01 -0.98 -1.71
N ARG A 55 -5.34 -0.27 -2.62
CA ARG A 55 -4.00 -0.65 -3.08
C ARG A 55 -2.94 0.19 -2.38
N LEU A 56 -1.95 -0.50 -1.82
CA LEU A 56 -0.75 0.12 -1.30
C LEU A 56 0.41 -0.21 -2.23
N ASN A 57 1.20 0.79 -2.58
CA ASN A 57 2.30 0.64 -3.52
C ASN A 57 3.63 0.78 -2.80
N PHE A 58 4.53 -0.14 -3.08
CA PHE A 58 5.91 -0.10 -2.61
C PHE A 58 6.85 0.03 -3.79
N GLU A 59 7.75 0.99 -3.73
CA GLU A 59 8.94 0.99 -4.58
C GLU A 59 10.02 0.28 -3.77
N VAL A 60 10.57 -0.80 -4.31
CA VAL A 60 11.47 -1.70 -3.60
C VAL A 60 12.83 -1.69 -4.26
N ASP A 61 13.86 -1.49 -3.47
CA ASP A 61 15.26 -1.57 -3.91
C ASP A 61 16.01 -2.47 -2.94
N ASP A 62 16.69 -3.47 -3.50
CA ASP A 62 17.48 -4.43 -2.72
C ASP A 62 16.68 -5.05 -1.57
N GLY A 63 15.43 -5.40 -1.85
CA GLY A 63 14.54 -6.05 -0.88
C GLY A 63 13.96 -5.12 0.18
N ARG A 64 14.21 -3.82 0.11
CA ARG A 64 13.69 -2.83 1.06
C ARG A 64 12.75 -1.86 0.39
N VAL A 65 11.74 -1.45 1.13
CA VAL A 65 10.79 -0.41 0.68
C VAL A 65 11.49 0.94 0.78
N ILE A 66 11.65 1.62 -0.36
CA ILE A 66 12.25 2.95 -0.41
C ILE A 66 11.21 4.06 -0.59
N ARG A 67 10.03 3.72 -1.09
CA ARG A 67 8.87 4.61 -1.17
C ARG A 67 7.62 3.81 -0.97
N CYS A 68 6.61 4.47 -0.39
CA CYS A 68 5.29 3.87 -0.19
C CYS A 68 4.22 4.93 -0.41
N TRP A 69 3.18 4.58 -1.17
CA TRP A 69 2.07 5.50 -1.39
C TRP A 69 0.78 4.73 -1.63
N VAL A 70 -0.32 5.42 -1.39
CA VAL A 70 -1.67 4.87 -1.55
C VAL A 70 -2.15 5.07 -2.98
N GLY A 71 -2.83 4.08 -3.50
CA GLY A 71 -3.42 4.16 -4.84
C GLY A 71 -2.60 3.48 -5.88
#